data_133b0fac7d967d01fe98ff0bbc372640
#
_entry.id   133b0fac7d967d01fe98ff0bbc372640
#
_cell.length_a   1.000
_cell.length_b   1.000
_cell.length_c   1.000
_cell.angle_alpha   90.00
_cell.angle_beta   90.00
_cell.angle_gamma   90.00
#
_symmetry.space_group_name_H-M   'P 1'
#
loop_
_entity.id
_entity.type
_entity.pdbx_description
1 polymer ?
#
loop_
_entity_poly.entity_id
_entity_poly.type
_entity_poly.pdbx_seq_one_letter_code
_entity_poly.pdbx_strand_id
1 'polypeptide(L)'
;MQILTVCALVLGFLAFVGQSPSLRQFNTPINLETTSEDSANVSLGDLDGDGDLDLVLAKGRHTPILDRVLLNDGKGGFVASDLGPTADRTYTAALADVDGDGDLDVLTSNDTPDRKLVYLNDGKGRFTVAGTWGVAAWSTRNAAIADLNGDSRPDVIAANRPGPSFVCLNQGAGRFAADCISIPAESATSIVPGDFDTDGFIDLAVPSRDGGQSRIYFNDGKTGFQRTAPFGPSDAAARVGAAADFNADGTLDLVVGDEKAASMVVYMNDGKGRLTPGFQVANKARTPYAIAAGDLNNDRRSDIVLGYTSGPHSVFFNDGAGQRFTEVKFGDQKGSAYGFALGDINGDGLPDIALARSGAPNMVYLSGK
;
A
#
# COMPACT_ATOMS: atom_id res chain seq x y z
N MET A 1 10.35 58.51 54.43
CA MET A 1 10.30 57.09 54.73
C MET A 1 9.19 56.48 53.84
N GLN A 2 9.57 56.10 52.59
CA GLN A 2 8.63 55.56 51.63
C GLN A 2 8.77 54.01 51.62
N ILE A 3 7.68 53.35 51.88
CA ILE A 3 7.58 51.91 51.89
C ILE A 3 7.25 51.46 50.46
N LEU A 4 8.17 50.76 49.82
CA LEU A 4 7.94 50.07 48.54
C LEU A 4 7.22 48.74 48.76
N THR A 5 6.01 48.64 48.27
CA THR A 5 5.26 47.37 48.22
C THR A 5 5.66 46.61 46.95
N VAL A 6 6.31 45.47 47.09
CA VAL A 6 6.63 44.55 46.01
C VAL A 6 5.42 43.63 45.75
N CYS A 7 4.80 43.79 44.58
CA CYS A 7 3.74 42.91 44.12
C CYS A 7 4.37 41.72 43.38
N ALA A 8 4.32 40.54 44.00
CA ALA A 8 4.77 39.31 43.37
C ALA A 8 3.66 38.79 42.41
N LEU A 9 3.93 38.84 41.11
CA LEU A 9 3.10 38.18 40.06
C LEU A 9 3.38 36.67 40.08
N VAL A 10 2.45 35.87 40.55
CA VAL A 10 2.47 34.42 40.42
C VAL A 10 1.93 34.09 39.03
N LEU A 11 2.82 33.79 38.06
CA LEU A 11 2.45 33.20 36.78
C LEU A 11 2.08 31.72 37.02
N GLY A 12 0.78 31.46 37.06
CA GLY A 12 0.26 30.10 37.03
C GLY A 12 0.51 29.47 35.63
N PHE A 13 1.42 28.54 35.54
CA PHE A 13 1.53 27.62 34.38
C PHE A 13 0.30 26.71 34.42
N LEU A 14 -0.71 27.02 33.61
CA LEU A 14 -1.74 26.04 33.22
C LEU A 14 -1.07 24.99 32.32
N ALA A 15 -0.70 23.86 32.92
CA ALA A 15 -0.37 22.68 32.15
C ALA A 15 -1.63 22.28 31.38
N PHE A 16 -1.63 22.51 30.07
CA PHE A 16 -2.56 21.85 29.18
C PHE A 16 -2.23 20.35 29.25
N VAL A 17 -2.98 19.61 30.05
CA VAL A 17 -3.06 18.15 29.92
C VAL A 17 -3.78 17.92 28.62
N GLY A 18 -3.00 17.79 27.54
CA GLY A 18 -3.52 17.32 26.27
C GLY A 18 -4.18 15.97 26.53
N GLN A 19 -5.48 15.86 26.34
CA GLN A 19 -6.13 14.55 26.25
C GLN A 19 -5.42 13.80 25.15
N SER A 20 -4.88 12.63 25.49
CA SER A 20 -4.41 11.67 24.47
C SER A 20 -5.55 11.49 23.48
N PRO A 21 -5.32 11.63 22.17
CA PRO A 21 -6.38 11.40 21.18
C PRO A 21 -6.96 10.01 21.44
N SER A 22 -8.28 9.93 21.53
CA SER A 22 -8.95 8.64 21.68
C SER A 22 -8.56 7.78 20.49
N LEU A 23 -8.04 6.56 20.74
CA LEU A 23 -7.71 5.62 19.67
C LEU A 23 -8.93 5.37 18.81
N ARG A 24 -8.78 5.53 17.49
CA ARG A 24 -9.84 5.27 16.53
C ARG A 24 -10.24 3.82 16.53
N GLN A 25 -11.52 3.58 16.29
CA GLN A 25 -12.09 2.26 16.12
C GLN A 25 -12.59 2.09 14.69
N PHE A 26 -12.52 0.87 14.16
CA PHE A 26 -12.98 0.52 12.82
C PHE A 26 -14.09 -0.53 12.90
N ASN A 27 -15.21 -0.14 13.52
CA ASN A 27 -16.29 -1.03 13.92
C ASN A 27 -17.54 -0.93 13.03
N THR A 28 -17.55 -0.02 12.05
CA THR A 28 -18.68 0.17 11.13
C THR A 28 -18.34 -0.45 9.77
N PRO A 29 -18.73 -1.72 9.52
CA PRO A 29 -18.41 -2.39 8.29
C PRO A 29 -19.42 -2.08 7.19
N ILE A 30 -18.93 -1.86 5.96
CA ILE A 30 -19.71 -1.81 4.73
C ILE A 30 -19.30 -2.99 3.86
N ASN A 31 -20.26 -3.82 3.44
CA ASN A 31 -20.00 -4.89 2.48
C ASN A 31 -19.89 -4.30 1.06
N LEU A 32 -18.78 -4.54 0.40
CA LEU A 32 -18.58 -4.17 -1.00
C LEU A 32 -19.22 -5.18 -1.96
N GLU A 33 -19.44 -6.40 -1.48
CA GLU A 33 -19.98 -7.53 -2.24
C GLU A 33 -20.88 -8.39 -1.37
N THR A 34 -21.73 -9.18 -2.01
CA THR A 34 -22.56 -10.19 -1.35
C THR A 34 -22.00 -11.62 -1.48
N THR A 35 -21.05 -11.80 -2.41
CA THR A 35 -20.41 -13.08 -2.71
C THR A 35 -19.03 -13.17 -2.04
N SER A 36 -18.61 -14.39 -1.75
CA SER A 36 -17.27 -14.68 -1.25
C SER A 36 -16.43 -15.17 -2.42
N GLU A 37 -15.55 -14.33 -2.92
CA GLU A 37 -14.66 -14.65 -4.03
C GLU A 37 -13.19 -14.39 -3.64
N ASP A 38 -12.25 -14.84 -4.47
CA ASP A 38 -10.84 -14.56 -4.25
C ASP A 38 -10.52 -13.17 -4.75
N SER A 39 -10.17 -12.26 -3.83
CA SER A 39 -9.65 -10.93 -4.16
C SER A 39 -8.23 -10.78 -3.62
N ALA A 40 -7.39 -10.05 -4.35
CA ALA A 40 -5.98 -9.91 -4.04
C ALA A 40 -5.55 -8.47 -3.70
N ASN A 41 -6.28 -7.49 -4.20
CA ASN A 41 -5.96 -6.08 -3.96
C ASN A 41 -7.22 -5.22 -4.03
N VAL A 42 -7.18 -4.08 -3.36
CA VAL A 42 -8.11 -2.96 -3.50
C VAL A 42 -7.30 -1.68 -3.67
N SER A 43 -7.71 -0.83 -4.61
CA SER A 43 -7.12 0.48 -4.84
C SER A 43 -8.19 1.56 -4.72
N LEU A 44 -7.80 2.75 -4.20
CA LEU A 44 -8.66 3.92 -4.01
C LEU A 44 -8.22 5.05 -4.92
N GLY A 45 -9.16 5.77 -5.50
CA GLY A 45 -8.96 6.99 -6.28
C GLY A 45 -10.28 7.56 -6.76
N ASP A 46 -10.32 8.84 -7.09
CA ASP A 46 -11.44 9.48 -7.76
C ASP A 46 -11.41 9.03 -9.24
N LEU A 47 -12.36 8.18 -9.64
CA LEU A 47 -12.37 7.56 -10.97
C LEU A 47 -13.37 8.22 -11.92
N ASP A 48 -14.32 9.01 -11.40
CA ASP A 48 -15.33 9.66 -12.23
C ASP A 48 -15.34 11.18 -12.15
N GLY A 49 -14.38 11.76 -11.40
CA GLY A 49 -14.13 13.19 -11.34
C GLY A 49 -15.11 13.94 -10.43
N ASP A 50 -15.82 13.23 -9.53
CA ASP A 50 -16.78 13.84 -8.60
C ASP A 50 -16.17 14.28 -7.26
N GLY A 51 -14.92 13.88 -6.99
CA GLY A 51 -14.13 14.21 -5.81
C GLY A 51 -14.25 13.19 -4.67
N ASP A 52 -15.05 12.16 -4.82
CA ASP A 52 -15.18 11.08 -3.85
C ASP A 52 -14.20 9.93 -4.16
N LEU A 53 -13.80 9.15 -3.16
CA LEU A 53 -12.89 8.04 -3.40
C LEU A 53 -13.63 6.77 -3.81
N ASP A 54 -13.38 6.35 -5.03
CA ASP A 54 -13.87 5.11 -5.61
C ASP A 54 -12.92 3.94 -5.36
N LEU A 55 -13.36 2.72 -5.70
CA LEU A 55 -12.60 1.51 -5.48
C LEU A 55 -12.42 0.69 -6.77
N VAL A 56 -11.25 0.11 -6.94
CA VAL A 56 -11.03 -0.99 -7.88
C VAL A 56 -10.62 -2.24 -7.10
N LEU A 57 -11.33 -3.35 -7.35
CA LEU A 57 -11.02 -4.65 -6.77
C LEU A 57 -10.35 -5.55 -7.80
N ALA A 58 -9.09 -5.94 -7.53
CA ALA A 58 -8.39 -6.97 -8.26
C ALA A 58 -8.81 -8.35 -7.75
N LYS A 59 -9.33 -9.18 -8.65
CA LYS A 59 -9.97 -10.45 -8.31
C LYS A 59 -9.34 -11.63 -9.05
N GLY A 60 -9.55 -12.81 -8.52
CA GLY A 60 -9.23 -14.06 -9.20
C GLY A 60 -7.95 -14.73 -8.73
N ARG A 61 -6.85 -14.04 -8.60
CA ARG A 61 -5.55 -14.62 -8.20
C ARG A 61 -5.16 -15.86 -9.03
N HIS A 62 -5.71 -17.02 -8.69
CA HIS A 62 -5.46 -18.30 -9.35
C HIS A 62 -6.64 -18.80 -10.19
N THR A 63 -7.81 -18.19 -10.03
CA THR A 63 -9.04 -18.52 -10.74
C THR A 63 -9.52 -17.29 -11.48
N PRO A 64 -9.75 -17.33 -12.81
CA PRO A 64 -10.20 -16.15 -13.55
C PRO A 64 -11.54 -15.63 -13.01
N ILE A 65 -11.57 -14.37 -12.59
CA ILE A 65 -12.76 -13.64 -12.12
C ILE A 65 -12.69 -12.23 -12.71
N LEU A 66 -13.85 -11.61 -12.97
CA LEU A 66 -13.92 -10.22 -13.42
C LEU A 66 -13.49 -9.26 -12.30
N ASP A 67 -12.57 -8.35 -12.61
CA ASP A 67 -12.23 -7.24 -11.75
C ASP A 67 -13.41 -6.25 -11.67
N ARG A 68 -13.51 -5.51 -10.56
CA ARG A 68 -14.65 -4.64 -10.30
C ARG A 68 -14.23 -3.20 -10.07
N VAL A 69 -15.03 -2.28 -10.62
CA VAL A 69 -15.03 -0.87 -10.28
C VAL A 69 -16.26 -0.60 -9.42
N LEU A 70 -16.08 0.13 -8.33
CA LEU A 70 -17.17 0.52 -7.42
C LEU A 70 -17.11 2.05 -7.28
N LEU A 71 -18.02 2.74 -7.95
CA LEU A 71 -18.20 4.19 -7.83
C LEU A 71 -18.94 4.52 -6.54
N ASN A 72 -18.38 5.43 -5.76
CA ASN A 72 -18.85 5.87 -4.46
C ASN A 72 -19.85 7.04 -4.60
N ASP A 73 -20.72 7.23 -3.64
CA ASP A 73 -21.62 8.39 -3.55
C ASP A 73 -21.15 9.40 -2.48
N GLY A 74 -19.88 9.32 -2.05
CA GLY A 74 -19.28 10.14 -1.01
C GLY A 74 -19.81 9.86 0.41
N LYS A 75 -20.60 8.80 0.59
CA LYS A 75 -21.19 8.41 1.88
C LYS A 75 -20.99 6.92 2.17
N GLY A 76 -20.18 6.25 1.35
CA GLY A 76 -19.95 4.81 1.45
C GLY A 76 -21.02 3.95 0.78
N GLY A 77 -21.86 4.53 -0.09
CA GLY A 77 -22.75 3.80 -0.98
C GLY A 77 -22.06 3.57 -2.32
N PHE A 78 -22.04 2.33 -2.81
CA PHE A 78 -21.28 1.96 -4.01
C PHE A 78 -22.17 1.42 -5.13
N VAL A 79 -21.87 1.87 -6.36
CA VAL A 79 -22.41 1.28 -7.59
C VAL A 79 -21.30 0.46 -8.27
N ALA A 80 -21.48 -0.87 -8.33
CA ALA A 80 -20.48 -1.78 -8.86
C ALA A 80 -20.70 -2.04 -10.36
N SER A 81 -19.59 -2.07 -11.12
CA SER A 81 -19.52 -2.49 -12.51
C SER A 81 -18.28 -3.37 -12.74
N ASP A 82 -18.23 -4.06 -13.89
CA ASP A 82 -17.03 -4.77 -14.30
C ASP A 82 -15.99 -3.79 -14.84
N LEU A 83 -14.71 -3.98 -14.50
CA LEU A 83 -13.61 -3.18 -15.05
C LEU A 83 -13.46 -3.40 -16.55
N GLY A 84 -13.71 -4.61 -17.02
CA GLY A 84 -13.62 -4.99 -18.41
C GLY A 84 -14.32 -6.31 -18.68
N PRO A 85 -14.32 -6.77 -19.94
CA PRO A 85 -15.07 -7.97 -20.34
C PRO A 85 -14.37 -9.29 -20.04
N THR A 86 -13.09 -9.27 -19.60
CA THR A 86 -12.27 -10.45 -19.46
C THR A 86 -12.10 -10.83 -17.99
N ALA A 87 -12.39 -12.10 -17.69
CA ALA A 87 -12.08 -12.65 -16.39
C ALA A 87 -10.62 -13.12 -16.39
N ASP A 88 -9.80 -12.54 -15.53
CA ASP A 88 -8.36 -12.80 -15.42
C ASP A 88 -7.96 -13.23 -14.00
N ARG A 89 -6.71 -13.70 -13.84
CA ARG A 89 -6.11 -14.04 -12.55
C ARG A 89 -5.39 -12.83 -11.98
N THR A 90 -6.15 -11.81 -11.58
CA THR A 90 -5.60 -10.51 -11.20
C THR A 90 -5.09 -10.51 -9.75
N TYR A 91 -3.88 -9.99 -9.56
CA TYR A 91 -3.26 -9.80 -8.25
C TYR A 91 -3.26 -8.33 -7.79
N THR A 92 -3.10 -7.39 -8.72
CA THR A 92 -3.13 -5.95 -8.43
C THR A 92 -3.85 -5.23 -9.55
N ALA A 93 -4.66 -4.23 -9.20
CA ALA A 93 -5.19 -3.22 -10.09
C ALA A 93 -4.63 -1.87 -9.61
N ALA A 94 -3.49 -1.47 -10.15
CA ALA A 94 -2.82 -0.23 -9.76
C ALA A 94 -3.43 0.96 -10.49
N LEU A 95 -3.55 2.11 -9.81
CA LEU A 95 -4.11 3.35 -10.34
C LEU A 95 -2.99 4.35 -10.66
N ALA A 96 -3.02 4.94 -11.83
CA ALA A 96 -2.18 6.07 -12.24
C ALA A 96 -2.72 6.69 -13.52
N ASP A 97 -2.50 7.98 -13.75
CA ASP A 97 -2.68 8.65 -15.04
C ASP A 97 -1.50 8.22 -15.95
N VAL A 98 -1.71 7.20 -16.81
CA VAL A 98 -0.63 6.66 -17.64
C VAL A 98 -0.60 7.21 -19.06
N ASP A 99 -1.62 7.93 -19.48
CA ASP A 99 -1.64 8.56 -20.80
C ASP A 99 -1.51 10.08 -20.77
N GLY A 100 -1.61 10.70 -19.58
CA GLY A 100 -1.35 12.12 -19.34
C GLY A 100 -2.57 12.98 -19.55
N ASP A 101 -3.79 12.44 -19.47
CA ASP A 101 -5.04 13.19 -19.64
C ASP A 101 -5.62 13.74 -18.32
N GLY A 102 -5.08 13.31 -17.19
CA GLY A 102 -5.46 13.73 -15.84
C GLY A 102 -6.42 12.80 -15.14
N ASP A 103 -6.92 11.77 -15.79
CA ASP A 103 -7.83 10.78 -15.23
C ASP A 103 -7.03 9.55 -14.72
N LEU A 104 -7.50 8.89 -13.66
CA LEU A 104 -6.83 7.71 -13.15
C LEU A 104 -7.18 6.47 -13.97
N ASP A 105 -6.17 5.87 -14.57
CA ASP A 105 -6.24 4.63 -15.34
C ASP A 105 -5.98 3.42 -14.45
N VAL A 106 -6.21 2.21 -14.98
CA VAL A 106 -5.97 0.95 -14.26
C VAL A 106 -4.96 0.07 -15.00
N LEU A 107 -3.91 -0.35 -14.28
CA LEU A 107 -2.99 -1.38 -14.74
C LEU A 107 -3.20 -2.66 -13.95
N THR A 108 -3.58 -3.74 -14.62
CA THR A 108 -3.75 -5.04 -13.96
C THR A 108 -2.48 -5.86 -14.03
N SER A 109 -2.06 -6.43 -12.87
CA SER A 109 -1.03 -7.45 -12.81
C SER A 109 -1.67 -8.83 -12.73
N ASN A 110 -1.59 -9.58 -13.82
CA ASN A 110 -2.24 -10.88 -13.91
C ASN A 110 -1.22 -12.01 -13.81
N ASP A 111 -1.62 -13.12 -13.15
CA ASP A 111 -0.81 -14.35 -13.15
C ASP A 111 -0.79 -14.99 -14.54
N THR A 112 0.24 -15.79 -14.78
CA THR A 112 0.30 -16.58 -16.03
C THR A 112 -0.90 -17.53 -16.15
N PRO A 113 -1.49 -17.72 -17.33
CA PRO A 113 -1.07 -17.22 -18.65
C PRO A 113 -1.71 -15.89 -19.07
N ASP A 114 -2.36 -15.17 -18.17
CA ASP A 114 -3.17 -14.01 -18.52
C ASP A 114 -2.29 -12.77 -18.82
N ARG A 115 -2.78 -11.91 -19.72
CA ARG A 115 -2.06 -10.68 -20.10
C ARG A 115 -2.20 -9.65 -19.00
N LYS A 116 -1.18 -8.83 -18.80
CA LYS A 116 -1.25 -7.63 -17.97
C LYS A 116 -1.84 -6.52 -18.83
N LEU A 117 -2.99 -5.98 -18.41
CA LEU A 117 -3.77 -5.06 -19.24
C LEU A 117 -3.60 -3.62 -18.75
N VAL A 118 -3.70 -2.70 -19.70
CA VAL A 118 -3.85 -1.27 -19.48
C VAL A 118 -5.28 -0.91 -19.85
N TYR A 119 -6.00 -0.34 -18.90
CA TYR A 119 -7.35 0.17 -19.07
C TYR A 119 -7.30 1.69 -18.94
N LEU A 120 -7.64 2.43 -20.01
CA LEU A 120 -7.80 3.87 -19.97
C LEU A 120 -9.20 4.24 -19.53
N ASN A 121 -9.27 5.24 -18.64
CA ASN A 121 -10.49 5.85 -18.13
C ASN A 121 -10.98 6.95 -19.07
N ASP A 122 -12.25 7.25 -19.06
CA ASP A 122 -12.84 8.40 -19.77
C ASP A 122 -13.18 9.57 -18.81
N GLY A 123 -12.61 9.56 -17.59
CA GLY A 123 -12.91 10.51 -16.53
C GLY A 123 -14.32 10.40 -15.94
N LYS A 124 -15.00 9.28 -16.18
CA LYS A 124 -16.36 8.99 -15.67
C LYS A 124 -16.46 7.56 -15.14
N GLY A 125 -15.35 6.97 -14.74
CA GLY A 125 -15.29 5.61 -14.24
C GLY A 125 -15.58 4.53 -15.29
N ARG A 126 -15.42 4.83 -16.60
CA ARG A 126 -15.61 3.87 -17.70
C ARG A 126 -14.27 3.53 -18.33
N PHE A 127 -13.96 2.28 -18.34
CA PHE A 127 -12.64 1.80 -18.74
C PHE A 127 -12.67 1.07 -20.08
N THR A 128 -11.65 1.32 -20.90
CA THR A 128 -11.41 0.62 -22.17
C THR A 128 -10.02 0.00 -22.19
N VAL A 129 -9.90 -1.24 -22.68
CA VAL A 129 -8.58 -1.88 -22.85
C VAL A 129 -7.82 -1.14 -23.95
N ALA A 130 -6.72 -0.48 -23.58
CA ALA A 130 -5.86 0.25 -24.52
C ALA A 130 -4.65 -0.56 -24.98
N GLY A 131 -4.20 -1.53 -24.16
CA GLY A 131 -3.01 -2.29 -24.47
C GLY A 131 -2.61 -3.28 -23.39
N THR A 132 -1.34 -3.66 -23.43
CA THR A 132 -0.73 -4.56 -22.48
C THR A 132 0.64 -4.02 -22.07
N TRP A 133 1.10 -4.44 -20.89
CA TRP A 133 2.45 -4.20 -20.41
C TRP A 133 3.12 -5.52 -20.03
N GLY A 134 4.45 -5.57 -20.04
CA GLY A 134 5.18 -6.80 -19.75
C GLY A 134 4.80 -7.97 -20.67
N VAL A 135 4.94 -9.20 -20.19
CA VAL A 135 4.61 -10.41 -20.95
C VAL A 135 3.69 -11.35 -20.15
N ALA A 136 2.82 -12.06 -20.85
CA ALA A 136 1.85 -12.99 -20.24
C ALA A 136 2.52 -14.15 -19.48
N ALA A 137 3.74 -14.52 -19.85
CA ALA A 137 4.49 -15.60 -19.20
C ALA A 137 4.97 -15.28 -17.78
N TRP A 138 4.93 -14.01 -17.35
CA TRP A 138 5.32 -13.65 -15.98
C TRP A 138 4.23 -13.98 -14.97
N SER A 139 4.61 -14.66 -13.90
CA SER A 139 3.75 -14.82 -12.71
C SER A 139 3.85 -13.58 -11.84
N THR A 140 3.17 -12.50 -12.26
CA THR A 140 3.23 -11.21 -11.55
C THR A 140 2.29 -11.20 -10.35
N ARG A 141 2.85 -11.03 -9.17
CA ARG A 141 2.14 -11.08 -7.88
C ARG A 141 1.76 -9.71 -7.35
N ASN A 142 2.42 -8.67 -7.83
CA ASN A 142 2.14 -7.28 -7.49
C ASN A 142 2.64 -6.40 -8.61
N ALA A 143 1.98 -5.26 -8.81
CA ALA A 143 2.48 -4.15 -9.61
C ALA A 143 2.51 -2.89 -8.76
N ALA A 144 3.65 -2.20 -8.76
CA ALA A 144 3.80 -0.87 -8.19
C ALA A 144 4.01 0.15 -9.32
N ILE A 145 3.71 1.40 -9.06
CA ILE A 145 3.80 2.49 -10.02
C ILE A 145 4.69 3.58 -9.44
N ALA A 146 5.64 4.06 -10.22
CA ALA A 146 6.48 5.22 -9.88
C ALA A 146 7.15 5.77 -11.14
N ASP A 147 7.49 7.06 -11.16
CA ASP A 147 8.40 7.64 -12.16
C ASP A 147 9.84 7.27 -11.80
N LEU A 148 10.42 6.31 -12.50
CA LEU A 148 11.75 5.78 -12.19
C LEU A 148 12.87 6.41 -13.02
N ASN A 149 12.53 7.10 -14.11
CA ASN A 149 13.50 7.73 -14.99
C ASN A 149 13.46 9.26 -14.98
N GLY A 150 12.56 9.86 -14.17
CA GLY A 150 12.44 11.30 -13.98
C GLY A 150 11.79 12.03 -15.16
N ASP A 151 10.98 11.32 -15.98
CA ASP A 151 10.32 11.92 -17.15
C ASP A 151 8.87 12.33 -16.88
N SER A 152 8.44 12.28 -15.63
CA SER A 152 7.09 12.60 -15.11
C SER A 152 5.98 11.68 -15.64
N ARG A 153 6.31 10.53 -16.20
CA ARG A 153 5.35 9.50 -16.54
C ARG A 153 5.47 8.32 -15.57
N PRO A 154 4.34 7.81 -15.08
CA PRO A 154 4.38 6.66 -14.15
C PRO A 154 4.78 5.39 -14.89
N ASP A 155 5.91 4.79 -14.47
CA ASP A 155 6.40 3.48 -14.93
C ASP A 155 5.78 2.36 -14.10
N VAL A 156 5.77 1.14 -14.63
CA VAL A 156 5.24 -0.02 -13.91
C VAL A 156 6.34 -0.98 -13.48
N ILE A 157 6.29 -1.41 -12.23
CA ILE A 157 7.23 -2.33 -11.60
C ILE A 157 6.52 -3.65 -11.36
N ALA A 158 6.98 -4.74 -12.02
CA ALA A 158 6.42 -6.08 -11.86
C ALA A 158 7.17 -6.85 -10.77
N ALA A 159 6.48 -7.22 -9.70
CA ALA A 159 6.96 -8.16 -8.71
C ALA A 159 6.60 -9.59 -9.14
N ASN A 160 7.56 -10.37 -9.57
CA ASN A 160 7.34 -11.72 -10.08
C ASN A 160 7.73 -12.80 -9.09
N ARG A 161 6.98 -13.90 -9.09
CA ARG A 161 7.26 -15.07 -8.28
C ARG A 161 6.76 -16.35 -8.96
N PRO A 162 7.64 -17.30 -9.31
CA PRO A 162 9.11 -17.20 -9.27
C PRO A 162 9.68 -16.31 -10.39
N GLY A 163 10.97 -16.02 -10.29
CA GLY A 163 11.75 -15.35 -11.32
C GLY A 163 12.04 -13.88 -11.05
N PRO A 164 12.80 -13.24 -11.94
CA PRO A 164 13.21 -11.86 -11.77
C PRO A 164 12.03 -10.90 -11.87
N SER A 165 12.16 -9.76 -11.21
CA SER A 165 11.24 -8.64 -11.30
C SER A 165 11.66 -7.70 -12.44
N PHE A 166 10.75 -6.85 -12.90
CA PHE A 166 11.01 -5.99 -14.06
C PHE A 166 10.43 -4.58 -13.86
N VAL A 167 11.06 -3.61 -14.53
CA VAL A 167 10.53 -2.26 -14.72
C VAL A 167 10.19 -2.11 -16.20
N CYS A 168 8.97 -1.72 -16.54
CA CYS A 168 8.55 -1.37 -17.89
C CYS A 168 8.27 0.13 -17.95
N LEU A 169 9.06 0.86 -18.73
CA LEU A 169 8.99 2.31 -18.86
C LEU A 169 7.74 2.73 -19.65
N ASN A 170 7.06 3.76 -19.16
CA ASN A 170 5.95 4.38 -19.84
C ASN A 170 6.43 5.26 -20.99
N GLN A 171 5.96 4.99 -22.19
CA GLN A 171 6.29 5.71 -23.43
C GLN A 171 5.26 6.80 -23.80
N GLY A 172 4.31 7.05 -22.89
CA GLY A 172 3.19 7.96 -23.08
C GLY A 172 1.99 7.32 -23.80
N ALA A 173 0.83 7.95 -23.65
CA ALA A 173 -0.45 7.50 -24.20
C ALA A 173 -0.80 6.07 -23.79
N GLY A 174 -0.56 5.70 -22.52
CA GLY A 174 -0.87 4.39 -21.96
C GLY A 174 -0.05 3.24 -22.52
N ARG A 175 1.10 3.51 -23.18
CA ARG A 175 1.96 2.50 -23.80
C ARG A 175 3.23 2.28 -22.99
N PHE A 176 3.59 1.03 -22.80
CA PHE A 176 4.79 0.63 -22.08
C PHE A 176 5.84 -0.01 -23.00
N ALA A 177 7.12 0.18 -22.65
CA ALA A 177 8.23 -0.41 -23.39
C ALA A 177 8.11 -1.95 -23.41
N ALA A 178 8.34 -2.53 -24.57
CA ALA A 178 8.37 -4.00 -24.71
C ALA A 178 9.63 -4.59 -24.04
N ASP A 179 10.75 -3.86 -24.10
CA ASP A 179 12.01 -4.24 -23.47
C ASP A 179 12.06 -3.73 -22.03
N CYS A 180 11.41 -4.45 -21.12
CA CYS A 180 11.43 -4.11 -19.70
C CYS A 180 12.79 -4.42 -19.07
N ILE A 181 13.21 -3.59 -18.15
CA ILE A 181 14.50 -3.67 -17.45
C ILE A 181 14.40 -4.73 -16.36
N SER A 182 15.28 -5.72 -16.37
CA SER A 182 15.32 -6.77 -15.35
C SER A 182 15.98 -6.29 -14.08
N ILE A 183 15.31 -6.56 -12.94
CA ILE A 183 15.86 -6.41 -11.60
C ILE A 183 16.15 -7.82 -11.08
N PRO A 184 17.36 -8.10 -10.54
CA PRO A 184 17.70 -9.44 -10.04
C PRO A 184 17.06 -9.71 -8.67
N ALA A 185 15.80 -9.36 -8.51
CA ALA A 185 14.96 -9.58 -7.34
C ALA A 185 14.05 -10.76 -7.62
N GLU A 186 14.48 -11.94 -7.21
CA GLU A 186 13.72 -13.18 -7.39
C GLU A 186 12.70 -13.37 -6.27
N SER A 187 11.59 -14.03 -6.61
CA SER A 187 10.53 -14.39 -5.63
C SER A 187 9.92 -13.21 -4.86
N ALA A 188 9.78 -12.06 -5.51
CA ALA A 188 9.08 -10.91 -4.96
C ALA A 188 7.55 -11.10 -5.02
N THR A 189 6.87 -10.81 -3.93
CA THR A 189 5.40 -10.71 -3.88
C THR A 189 4.94 -9.29 -3.55
N SER A 190 5.89 -8.40 -3.29
CA SER A 190 5.71 -6.98 -3.07
C SER A 190 7.00 -6.26 -3.45
N ILE A 191 6.90 -5.10 -4.05
CA ILE A 191 8.00 -4.15 -4.24
C ILE A 191 7.49 -2.80 -3.75
N VAL A 192 8.31 -2.13 -2.95
CA VAL A 192 7.97 -0.84 -2.34
C VAL A 192 8.87 0.23 -2.97
N PRO A 193 8.33 1.09 -3.85
CA PRO A 193 9.07 2.23 -4.38
C PRO A 193 9.21 3.33 -3.32
N GLY A 194 10.33 4.03 -3.31
CA GLY A 194 10.59 5.18 -2.45
C GLY A 194 12.04 5.62 -2.52
N ASP A 195 12.30 6.89 -2.27
CA ASP A 195 13.67 7.44 -2.17
C ASP A 195 14.24 7.07 -0.78
N PHE A 196 15.01 5.98 -0.72
CA PHE A 196 15.55 5.47 0.53
C PHE A 196 16.92 6.04 0.92
N ASP A 197 17.64 6.69 0.01
CA ASP A 197 18.93 7.32 0.30
C ASP A 197 18.96 8.83 0.12
N THR A 198 17.79 9.42 -0.10
CA THR A 198 17.54 10.87 -0.19
C THR A 198 18.31 11.55 -1.32
N ASP A 199 18.54 10.83 -2.43
CA ASP A 199 19.21 11.36 -3.60
C ASP A 199 18.25 11.96 -4.65
N GLY A 200 16.93 11.83 -4.43
CA GLY A 200 15.86 12.36 -5.26
C GLY A 200 15.37 11.38 -6.32
N PHE A 201 15.92 10.18 -6.42
CA PHE A 201 15.45 9.13 -7.32
C PHE A 201 14.68 8.04 -6.56
N ILE A 202 13.69 7.45 -7.21
CA ILE A 202 12.88 6.40 -6.58
C ILE A 202 13.63 5.07 -6.64
N ASP A 203 13.96 4.54 -5.47
CA ASP A 203 14.55 3.22 -5.25
C ASP A 203 13.46 2.15 -5.10
N LEU A 204 13.89 0.89 -5.00
CA LEU A 204 13.00 -0.25 -4.84
C LEU A 204 13.41 -1.10 -3.64
N ALA A 205 12.61 -1.08 -2.57
CA ALA A 205 12.76 -2.05 -1.49
C ALA A 205 12.00 -3.34 -1.83
N VAL A 206 12.71 -4.47 -1.84
CA VAL A 206 12.19 -5.76 -2.27
C VAL A 206 12.29 -6.79 -1.15
N PRO A 207 11.18 -7.07 -0.44
CA PRO A 207 11.06 -8.22 0.45
C PRO A 207 11.18 -9.54 -0.33
N SER A 208 12.05 -10.44 0.12
CA SER A 208 12.24 -11.77 -0.49
C SER A 208 11.40 -12.83 0.24
N ARG A 209 10.48 -13.48 -0.47
CA ARG A 209 9.49 -14.39 0.14
C ARG A 209 9.97 -15.83 0.28
N ASP A 210 10.66 -16.38 -0.72
CA ASP A 210 11.02 -17.81 -0.75
C ASP A 210 12.39 -18.10 -0.13
N GLY A 211 12.82 -17.24 0.79
CA GLY A 211 14.16 -17.20 1.32
C GLY A 211 15.09 -16.35 0.45
N GLY A 212 16.27 -16.07 0.95
CA GLY A 212 17.19 -15.12 0.34
C GLY A 212 17.13 -13.75 1.02
N GLN A 213 18.10 -12.93 0.69
CA GLN A 213 18.29 -11.64 1.32
C GLN A 213 17.34 -10.61 0.71
N SER A 214 16.45 -10.03 1.52
CA SER A 214 15.71 -8.82 1.13
C SER A 214 16.66 -7.66 0.90
N ARG A 215 16.39 -6.81 -0.11
CA ARG A 215 17.31 -5.74 -0.51
C ARG A 215 16.57 -4.47 -0.92
N ILE A 216 17.22 -3.33 -0.70
CA ILE A 216 16.96 -2.11 -1.45
C ILE A 216 17.82 -2.16 -2.71
N TYR A 217 17.23 -1.85 -3.85
CA TYR A 217 17.89 -1.62 -5.13
C TYR A 217 17.85 -0.12 -5.39
N PHE A 218 19.01 0.52 -5.32
CA PHE A 218 19.12 1.97 -5.52
C PHE A 218 19.14 2.33 -7.00
N ASN A 219 18.32 3.31 -7.35
CA ASN A 219 18.24 3.86 -8.68
C ASN A 219 19.36 4.90 -8.89
N ASP A 220 19.94 4.93 -10.08
CA ASP A 220 20.94 5.93 -10.47
C ASP A 220 20.34 7.09 -11.28
N GLY A 221 19.00 7.23 -11.26
CA GLY A 221 18.24 8.22 -12.04
C GLY A 221 18.14 7.87 -13.54
N LYS A 222 18.64 6.68 -13.93
CA LYS A 222 18.57 6.17 -15.31
C LYS A 222 18.07 4.73 -15.35
N THR A 223 17.36 4.32 -14.28
CA THR A 223 16.87 2.94 -14.10
C THR A 223 17.97 1.88 -14.01
N GLY A 224 19.18 2.28 -13.59
CA GLY A 224 20.30 1.40 -13.25
C GLY A 224 20.25 1.04 -11.78
N PHE A 225 19.92 -0.23 -11.44
CA PHE A 225 19.79 -0.74 -10.07
C PHE A 225 20.99 -1.59 -9.64
N GLN A 226 22.21 -1.07 -9.87
CA GLN A 226 23.44 -1.82 -9.59
C GLN A 226 23.87 -1.79 -8.12
N ARG A 227 23.59 -0.69 -7.41
CA ARG A 227 23.88 -0.56 -5.99
C ARG A 227 22.75 -1.18 -5.19
N THR A 228 23.05 -1.98 -4.17
CA THR A 228 22.06 -2.60 -3.30
C THR A 228 22.48 -2.56 -1.84
N ALA A 229 21.51 -2.53 -0.93
CA ALA A 229 21.73 -2.74 0.50
C ALA A 229 20.82 -3.86 1.03
N PRO A 230 21.32 -4.77 1.88
CA PRO A 230 20.50 -5.80 2.47
C PRO A 230 19.68 -5.26 3.65
N PHE A 231 18.49 -5.84 3.89
CA PHE A 231 17.74 -5.66 5.12
C PHE A 231 17.11 -6.96 5.59
N GLY A 232 16.83 -7.03 6.88
CA GLY A 232 16.22 -8.21 7.50
C GLY A 232 17.08 -9.48 7.47
N PRO A 233 16.58 -10.58 8.03
CA PRO A 233 17.27 -11.87 8.00
C PRO A 233 17.33 -12.46 6.58
N SER A 234 18.45 -13.13 6.26
CA SER A 234 18.65 -13.76 4.94
C SER A 234 17.82 -15.01 4.69
N ASP A 235 17.18 -15.56 5.72
CA ASP A 235 16.31 -16.73 5.65
C ASP A 235 14.83 -16.39 5.94
N ALA A 236 14.47 -15.10 5.94
CA ALA A 236 13.11 -14.62 6.09
C ALA A 236 12.21 -15.10 4.94
N ALA A 237 10.91 -15.17 5.20
CA ALA A 237 9.88 -15.26 4.17
C ALA A 237 9.10 -13.93 4.13
N ALA A 238 9.80 -12.86 3.78
CA ALA A 238 9.26 -11.52 3.76
C ALA A 238 8.28 -11.37 2.59
N ARG A 239 6.98 -11.20 2.91
CA ARG A 239 5.91 -11.23 1.93
C ARG A 239 5.50 -9.87 1.44
N VAL A 240 5.30 -8.95 2.36
CA VAL A 240 4.68 -7.63 2.12
C VAL A 240 5.49 -6.55 2.81
N GLY A 241 5.48 -5.36 2.24
CA GLY A 241 6.08 -4.18 2.84
C GLY A 241 5.31 -2.91 2.48
N ALA A 242 5.51 -1.87 3.29
CA ALA A 242 5.08 -0.50 3.02
C ALA A 242 6.12 0.48 3.56
N ALA A 243 6.28 1.62 2.90
CA ALA A 243 7.18 2.68 3.31
C ALA A 243 6.40 3.87 3.86
N ALA A 244 6.93 4.46 4.93
CA ALA A 244 6.49 5.73 5.49
C ALA A 244 7.59 6.28 6.41
N ASP A 245 7.57 7.58 6.67
CA ASP A 245 8.38 8.17 7.73
C ASP A 245 7.66 7.93 9.08
N PHE A 246 8.13 6.91 9.84
CA PHE A 246 7.51 6.53 11.11
C PHE A 246 8.05 7.31 12.31
N ASN A 247 9.21 7.95 12.18
CA ASN A 247 9.87 8.68 13.27
C ASN A 247 9.89 10.20 13.08
N ALA A 248 9.33 10.69 11.95
CA ALA A 248 9.28 12.10 11.57
C ALA A 248 10.68 12.75 11.40
N ASP A 249 11.66 11.98 10.90
CA ASP A 249 13.01 12.48 10.61
C ASP A 249 13.20 12.94 9.14
N GLY A 250 12.17 12.77 8.30
CA GLY A 250 12.17 13.16 6.91
C GLY A 250 12.71 12.08 5.96
N THR A 251 13.02 10.87 6.46
CA THR A 251 13.46 9.74 5.65
C THR A 251 12.39 8.64 5.61
N LEU A 252 12.33 7.89 4.50
CA LEU A 252 11.40 6.77 4.41
C LEU A 252 11.93 5.56 5.19
N ASP A 253 11.20 5.14 6.20
CA ASP A 253 11.36 3.86 6.88
C ASP A 253 10.60 2.75 6.14
N LEU A 254 10.79 1.50 6.54
CA LEU A 254 10.13 0.35 5.89
C LEU A 254 9.50 -0.58 6.93
N VAL A 255 8.22 -0.86 6.79
CA VAL A 255 7.56 -1.94 7.54
C VAL A 255 7.45 -3.19 6.69
N VAL A 256 7.77 -4.36 7.26
CA VAL A 256 7.80 -5.65 6.55
C VAL A 256 7.10 -6.74 7.36
N GLY A 257 6.26 -7.52 6.69
CA GLY A 257 5.63 -8.72 7.23
C GLY A 257 6.36 -9.99 6.78
N ASP A 258 6.74 -10.83 7.75
CA ASP A 258 7.41 -12.13 7.53
C ASP A 258 6.47 -13.29 7.85
N GLU A 259 6.16 -14.10 6.83
CA GLU A 259 5.27 -15.27 6.97
C GLU A 259 5.89 -16.37 7.84
N LYS A 260 7.21 -16.62 7.68
CA LYS A 260 7.92 -17.70 8.41
C LYS A 260 8.06 -17.38 9.89
N ALA A 261 8.43 -16.14 10.21
CA ALA A 261 8.54 -15.69 11.58
C ALA A 261 7.20 -15.35 12.22
N ALA A 262 6.12 -15.26 11.42
CA ALA A 262 4.81 -14.73 11.82
C ALA A 262 4.96 -13.39 12.55
N SER A 263 5.71 -12.47 11.96
CA SER A 263 6.10 -11.20 12.58
C SER A 263 5.99 -10.03 11.59
N MET A 264 5.85 -8.85 12.15
CA MET A 264 6.02 -7.57 11.46
C MET A 264 7.18 -6.82 12.11
N VAL A 265 8.04 -6.21 11.30
CA VAL A 265 9.17 -5.40 11.75
C VAL A 265 9.15 -4.06 11.05
N VAL A 266 9.26 -2.98 11.81
CA VAL A 266 9.56 -1.64 11.30
C VAL A 266 11.07 -1.47 11.29
N TYR A 267 11.63 -1.18 10.14
CA TYR A 267 13.05 -0.89 9.93
C TYR A 267 13.23 0.61 9.79
N MET A 268 14.01 1.20 10.69
CA MET A 268 14.38 2.61 10.65
C MET A 268 15.50 2.85 9.65
N ASN A 269 15.36 3.85 8.82
CA ASN A 269 16.32 4.25 7.80
C ASN A 269 17.24 5.36 8.35
N ASP A 270 18.48 5.38 7.94
CA ASP A 270 19.46 6.43 8.28
C ASP A 270 19.58 7.52 7.20
N GLY A 271 18.64 7.55 6.22
CA GLY A 271 18.66 8.46 5.08
C GLY A 271 19.74 8.13 4.04
N LYS A 272 20.40 6.98 4.15
CA LYS A 272 21.39 6.48 3.19
C LYS A 272 21.08 5.06 2.72
N GLY A 273 19.84 4.63 2.97
CA GLY A 273 19.34 3.31 2.62
C GLY A 273 19.81 2.20 3.55
N ARG A 274 20.33 2.51 4.73
CA ARG A 274 20.67 1.51 5.74
C ARG A 274 19.50 1.34 6.70
N LEU A 275 18.82 0.20 6.59
CA LEU A 275 17.68 -0.16 7.42
C LEU A 275 18.11 -0.92 8.67
N THR A 276 17.71 -0.43 9.86
CA THR A 276 17.96 -1.07 11.16
C THR A 276 16.65 -1.46 11.84
N PRO A 277 16.52 -2.67 12.45
CA PRO A 277 15.29 -3.08 13.10
C PRO A 277 14.93 -2.13 14.26
N GLY A 278 13.70 -1.66 14.28
CA GLY A 278 13.07 -0.89 15.33
C GLY A 278 11.93 -1.68 16.01
N PHE A 279 10.70 -1.18 15.90
CA PHE A 279 9.52 -1.84 16.48
C PHE A 279 9.24 -3.20 15.83
N GLN A 280 8.89 -4.20 16.65
CA GLN A 280 8.57 -5.52 16.19
C GLN A 280 7.35 -6.10 16.91
N VAL A 281 6.48 -6.73 16.12
CA VAL A 281 5.38 -7.56 16.63
C VAL A 281 5.55 -8.98 16.11
N ALA A 282 5.60 -9.95 17.03
CA ALA A 282 5.59 -11.37 16.69
C ALA A 282 4.29 -12.00 17.22
N ASN A 283 3.51 -12.61 16.34
CA ASN A 283 2.28 -13.29 16.71
C ASN A 283 2.21 -14.67 16.04
N LYS A 284 2.76 -15.68 16.69
CA LYS A 284 2.81 -17.05 16.17
C LYS A 284 1.43 -17.66 15.82
N ALA A 285 0.34 -17.05 16.27
CA ALA A 285 -1.02 -17.53 15.99
C ALA A 285 -1.59 -16.95 14.67
N ARG A 286 -0.98 -15.90 14.10
CA ARG A 286 -1.53 -15.21 12.93
C ARG A 286 -0.39 -14.78 12.00
N THR A 287 -0.46 -15.21 10.74
CA THR A 287 0.55 -14.90 9.72
C THR A 287 0.23 -13.57 9.08
N PRO A 288 1.17 -12.58 9.08
CA PRO A 288 1.06 -11.33 8.33
C PRO A 288 0.90 -11.60 6.84
N TYR A 289 -0.05 -10.91 6.19
CA TYR A 289 -0.36 -11.21 4.79
C TYR A 289 -0.59 -9.96 3.94
N ALA A 290 -1.05 -8.87 4.54
CA ALA A 290 -1.22 -7.55 3.92
C ALA A 290 -0.75 -6.48 4.88
N ILE A 291 -0.15 -5.40 4.35
CA ILE A 291 0.28 -4.22 5.11
C ILE A 291 -0.10 -2.97 4.31
N ALA A 292 -0.55 -1.94 5.04
CA ALA A 292 -0.61 -0.57 4.56
C ALA A 292 -0.10 0.37 5.65
N ALA A 293 0.40 1.53 5.24
CA ALA A 293 0.86 2.59 6.15
C ALA A 293 0.18 3.93 5.77
N GLY A 294 -0.22 4.70 6.79
CA GLY A 294 -0.84 6.01 6.62
C GLY A 294 -1.30 6.58 7.96
N ASP A 295 -1.59 7.88 8.01
CA ASP A 295 -2.11 8.54 9.21
C ASP A 295 -3.62 8.27 9.34
N LEU A 296 -3.99 7.35 10.23
CA LEU A 296 -5.38 6.90 10.43
C LEU A 296 -6.13 7.67 11.52
N ASN A 297 -5.43 8.53 12.27
CA ASN A 297 -6.04 9.30 13.36
C ASN A 297 -5.90 10.81 13.20
N ASN A 298 -5.34 11.27 12.07
CA ASN A 298 -5.07 12.67 11.73
C ASN A 298 -4.12 13.35 12.74
N ASP A 299 -3.13 12.61 13.26
CA ASP A 299 -2.11 13.16 14.16
C ASP A 299 -0.77 13.47 13.44
N ARG A 300 -0.72 13.29 12.12
CA ARG A 300 0.42 13.49 11.20
C ARG A 300 1.55 12.48 11.42
N ARG A 301 1.24 11.31 11.93
CA ARG A 301 2.18 10.20 12.09
C ARG A 301 1.67 9.02 11.29
N SER A 302 2.55 8.33 10.63
CA SER A 302 2.16 7.15 9.89
C SER A 302 1.88 5.99 10.85
N ASP A 303 0.66 5.45 10.78
CA ASP A 303 0.20 4.25 11.44
C ASP A 303 0.37 3.04 10.53
N ILE A 304 0.16 1.83 11.05
CA ILE A 304 0.29 0.60 10.28
C ILE A 304 -1.01 -0.20 10.36
N VAL A 305 -1.55 -0.60 9.21
CA VAL A 305 -2.61 -1.60 9.12
C VAL A 305 -1.98 -2.95 8.78
N LEU A 306 -2.24 -3.97 9.60
CA LEU A 306 -1.71 -5.30 9.41
C LEU A 306 -2.84 -6.31 9.26
N GLY A 307 -2.86 -6.97 8.12
CA GLY A 307 -3.79 -8.04 7.77
C GLY A 307 -3.18 -9.41 7.96
N TYR A 308 -4.02 -10.37 8.31
CA TYR A 308 -3.63 -11.74 8.60
C TYR A 308 -4.40 -12.74 7.72
N THR A 309 -3.90 -13.97 7.64
CA THR A 309 -4.58 -15.06 6.94
C THR A 309 -5.86 -15.50 7.64
N SER A 310 -6.01 -15.17 8.92
CA SER A 310 -7.19 -15.51 9.73
C SER A 310 -7.26 -14.65 10.99
N GLY A 311 -8.44 -14.56 11.59
CA GLY A 311 -8.69 -13.79 12.81
C GLY A 311 -8.81 -12.28 12.55
N PRO A 312 -8.96 -11.49 13.61
CA PRO A 312 -9.08 -10.03 13.46
C PRO A 312 -7.78 -9.44 12.94
N HIS A 313 -7.89 -8.39 12.13
CA HIS A 313 -6.79 -7.55 11.66
C HIS A 313 -6.43 -6.52 12.72
N SER A 314 -5.34 -5.78 12.54
CA SER A 314 -4.86 -4.81 13.53
C SER A 314 -4.47 -3.49 12.87
N VAL A 315 -4.82 -2.40 13.53
CA VAL A 315 -4.19 -1.10 13.34
C VAL A 315 -3.20 -0.88 14.49
N PHE A 316 -2.00 -0.45 14.15
CA PHE A 316 -0.97 -0.06 15.10
C PHE A 316 -0.78 1.44 15.01
N PHE A 317 -1.33 2.18 15.99
CA PHE A 317 -1.20 3.62 16.09
C PHE A 317 0.17 4.00 16.61
N ASN A 318 0.87 4.85 15.88
CA ASN A 318 2.22 5.32 16.16
C ASN A 318 2.20 6.37 17.29
N ASP A 319 3.05 6.21 18.30
CA ASP A 319 3.18 7.18 19.40
C ASP A 319 4.15 8.34 19.09
N GLY A 320 4.74 8.36 17.89
CA GLY A 320 5.50 9.48 17.34
C GLY A 320 7.01 9.27 17.21
N ALA A 321 7.54 8.12 17.60
CA ALA A 321 8.98 7.83 17.46
C ALA A 321 9.23 6.60 16.58
N GLY A 322 8.18 6.01 16.00
CA GLY A 322 8.30 4.77 15.21
C GLY A 322 8.78 3.54 16.00
N GLN A 323 8.90 3.67 17.32
CA GLN A 323 9.42 2.61 18.20
C GLN A 323 8.36 2.00 19.11
N ARG A 324 7.22 2.66 19.27
CA ARG A 324 6.09 2.19 20.07
C ARG A 324 4.80 2.44 19.33
N PHE A 325 3.94 1.42 19.31
CA PHE A 325 2.65 1.48 18.68
C PHE A 325 1.59 0.89 19.60
N THR A 326 0.40 1.44 19.55
CA THR A 326 -0.76 0.91 20.27
C THR A 326 -1.65 0.11 19.33
N GLU A 327 -1.86 -1.17 19.61
CA GLU A 327 -2.69 -2.06 18.78
C GLU A 327 -4.18 -1.86 19.05
N VAL A 328 -4.96 -1.69 17.98
CA VAL A 328 -6.42 -1.77 17.95
C VAL A 328 -6.82 -2.83 16.93
N LYS A 329 -7.65 -3.79 17.36
CA LYS A 329 -8.14 -4.87 16.50
C LYS A 329 -9.43 -4.50 15.81
N PHE A 330 -9.58 -4.94 14.55
CA PHE A 330 -10.79 -4.75 13.76
C PHE A 330 -11.10 -5.96 12.87
N GLY A 331 -12.28 -5.97 12.27
CA GLY A 331 -12.71 -6.96 11.31
C GLY A 331 -13.53 -8.11 11.91
N ASP A 332 -14.21 -8.83 11.02
CA ASP A 332 -15.16 -9.89 11.35
C ASP A 332 -14.54 -11.30 11.45
N GLN A 333 -13.22 -11.40 11.41
CA GLN A 333 -12.43 -12.62 11.51
C GLN A 333 -12.61 -13.63 10.35
N LYS A 334 -13.24 -13.21 9.24
CA LYS A 334 -13.49 -14.06 8.08
C LYS A 334 -12.52 -13.76 6.94
N GLY A 335 -12.14 -14.83 6.22
CA GLY A 335 -11.26 -14.71 5.06
C GLY A 335 -9.82 -14.34 5.41
N SER A 336 -8.99 -14.30 4.39
CA SER A 336 -7.59 -13.86 4.49
C SER A 336 -7.47 -12.45 3.90
N ALA A 337 -6.83 -11.52 4.62
CA ALA A 337 -6.51 -10.20 4.07
C ALA A 337 -5.43 -10.31 2.99
N TYR A 338 -5.65 -9.67 1.84
CA TYR A 338 -4.69 -9.65 0.74
C TYR A 338 -4.21 -8.25 0.39
N GLY A 339 -5.05 -7.23 0.56
CA GLY A 339 -4.71 -5.84 0.30
C GLY A 339 -5.55 -4.89 1.13
N PHE A 340 -4.98 -3.73 1.42
CA PHE A 340 -5.64 -2.60 2.04
C PHE A 340 -5.46 -1.35 1.18
N ALA A 341 -6.46 -0.48 1.21
CA ALA A 341 -6.33 0.91 0.80
C ALA A 341 -6.93 1.81 1.89
N LEU A 342 -6.32 2.97 2.10
CA LEU A 342 -6.63 3.88 3.18
C LEU A 342 -7.06 5.23 2.60
N GLY A 343 -8.20 5.75 3.04
CA GLY A 343 -8.71 7.04 2.60
C GLY A 343 -10.05 7.37 3.23
N ASP A 344 -10.45 8.64 3.19
CA ASP A 344 -11.76 9.10 3.65
C ASP A 344 -12.82 8.70 2.60
N ILE A 345 -13.52 7.61 2.85
CA ILE A 345 -14.49 7.02 1.90
C ILE A 345 -15.88 7.62 2.08
N ASN A 346 -16.20 8.12 3.28
CA ASN A 346 -17.53 8.62 3.62
C ASN A 346 -17.59 10.14 3.74
N GLY A 347 -16.50 10.87 3.45
CA GLY A 347 -16.43 12.32 3.47
C GLY A 347 -16.47 12.94 4.88
N ASP A 348 -16.13 12.18 5.92
CA ASP A 348 -16.16 12.67 7.31
C ASP A 348 -14.83 13.27 7.79
N GLY A 349 -13.81 13.29 6.94
CA GLY A 349 -12.48 13.83 7.20
C GLY A 349 -11.55 12.85 7.92
N LEU A 350 -11.95 11.58 8.08
CA LEU A 350 -11.19 10.54 8.76
C LEU A 350 -10.88 9.41 7.78
N PRO A 351 -9.62 8.93 7.70
CA PRO A 351 -9.30 7.80 6.85
C PRO A 351 -9.98 6.51 7.32
N ASP A 352 -10.58 5.82 6.36
CA ASP A 352 -11.20 4.51 6.49
C ASP A 352 -10.27 3.42 5.94
N ILE A 353 -10.65 2.16 6.13
CA ILE A 353 -9.89 0.99 5.67
C ILE A 353 -10.73 0.19 4.68
N ALA A 354 -10.36 0.22 3.40
CA ALA A 354 -10.85 -0.75 2.42
C ALA A 354 -10.00 -2.03 2.51
N LEU A 355 -10.65 -3.19 2.50
CA LEU A 355 -10.03 -4.50 2.65
C LEU A 355 -10.43 -5.42 1.50
N ALA A 356 -9.44 -5.83 0.70
CA ALA A 356 -9.55 -6.97 -0.21
C ALA A 356 -9.18 -8.26 0.52
N ARG A 357 -10.04 -9.27 0.41
CA ARG A 357 -9.83 -10.55 1.06
C ARG A 357 -10.28 -11.74 0.23
N SER A 358 -9.71 -12.90 0.49
CA SER A 358 -10.11 -14.15 -0.12
C SER A 358 -10.85 -15.03 0.88
N GLY A 359 -11.89 -15.73 0.40
CA GLY A 359 -12.71 -16.60 1.24
C GLY A 359 -13.77 -15.87 2.07
N ALA A 360 -13.99 -14.57 1.84
CA ALA A 360 -15.09 -13.77 2.41
C ALA A 360 -15.34 -12.53 1.54
N PRO A 361 -16.51 -11.88 1.62
CA PRO A 361 -16.78 -10.64 0.88
C PRO A 361 -15.80 -9.50 1.26
N ASN A 362 -15.42 -8.69 0.28
CA ASN A 362 -14.60 -7.50 0.51
C ASN A 362 -15.37 -6.45 1.32
N MET A 363 -14.65 -5.64 2.09
CA MET A 363 -15.24 -4.74 3.07
C MET A 363 -14.58 -3.37 3.06
N VAL A 364 -15.34 -2.35 3.47
CA VAL A 364 -14.81 -1.11 4.05
C VAL A 364 -15.12 -1.10 5.53
N TYR A 365 -14.17 -0.64 6.35
CA TYR A 365 -14.35 -0.39 7.77
C TYR A 365 -14.20 1.10 8.03
N LEU A 366 -15.33 1.76 8.32
CA LEU A 366 -15.33 3.19 8.60
C LEU A 366 -14.69 3.50 9.95
N SER A 367 -13.89 4.57 9.95
CA SER A 367 -13.26 5.13 11.14
C SER A 367 -14.32 5.72 12.07
N GLY A 368 -14.15 5.55 13.38
CA GLY A 368 -15.04 6.07 14.40
C GLY A 368 -14.30 6.43 15.70
N LYS A 369 -15.00 7.13 16.57
CA LYS A 369 -14.47 7.48 17.91
C LYS A 369 -14.50 6.30 18.87
#